data_82abf79b74cf85b7ed0a1c2c43cbcd81
#
_entry.id   82abf79b74cf85b7ed0a1c2c43cbcd81
#
_cell.length_a   1.000
_cell.length_b   1.000
_cell.length_c   1.000
_cell.angle_alpha   90.00
_cell.angle_beta   90.00
_cell.angle_gamma   90.00
#
_symmetry.space_group_name_H-M   'P 1'
#
loop_
_entity.id
_entity.type
_entity.pdbx_description
1 polymer ?
#
loop_
_entity_poly.entity_id
_entity_poly.type
_entity_poly.pdbx_seq_one_letter_code
_entity_poly.pdbx_strand_id
1 'polypeptide(L)'
;RQLTGRILDEADILLVFGPEHREWILAGHPESSERVLALGQAGAVLSLLPHGVTIPWWSLAETVLARRPVPRPEDWIDDPYGRGEHAARITAQAITDNLGLLADRVSWDGRAEPSGLSSPPR
;
A
#
# COMPACT_ATOMS: atom_id res chain seq x y z
N ARG A 1 12.77 13.71 -1.93
CA ARG A 1 11.61 14.40 -2.37
C ARG A 1 10.58 14.49 -1.28
N GLN A 2 10.01 15.61 -1.10
CA GLN A 2 9.06 15.80 -0.05
C GLN A 2 7.65 15.68 -0.55
N LEU A 3 6.80 15.12 0.27
CA LEU A 3 5.39 15.10 -0.03
C LEU A 3 4.77 16.41 0.41
N THR A 4 3.93 16.96 -0.41
CA THR A 4 3.20 18.16 -0.02
C THR A 4 1.79 17.77 0.32
N GLY A 5 1.10 18.65 1.03
CA GLY A 5 -0.29 18.38 1.37
C GLY A 5 -1.14 18.16 0.14
N ARG A 6 -0.83 18.83 -0.95
CA ARG A 6 -1.59 18.65 -2.17
C ARG A 6 -1.44 17.24 -2.72
N ILE A 7 -0.20 16.71 -2.72
CA ILE A 7 0.00 15.36 -3.20
C ILE A 7 -0.76 14.38 -2.32
N LEU A 8 -0.72 14.57 -1.01
CA LEU A 8 -1.42 13.68 -0.11
C LEU A 8 -2.92 13.74 -0.31
N ASP A 9 -3.44 14.92 -0.58
CA ASP A 9 -4.88 15.05 -0.78
C ASP A 9 -5.33 14.39 -2.07
N GLU A 10 -4.48 14.36 -3.07
CA GLU A 10 -4.86 13.81 -4.37
C GLU A 10 -4.61 12.33 -4.50
N ALA A 11 -3.89 11.74 -3.57
CA ALA A 11 -3.57 10.33 -3.68
C ALA A 11 -4.74 9.50 -3.19
N ASP A 12 -5.05 8.44 -3.91
CA ASP A 12 -6.08 7.50 -3.48
C ASP A 12 -5.53 6.50 -2.49
N ILE A 13 -4.27 6.15 -2.60
CA ILE A 13 -3.61 5.20 -1.73
C ILE A 13 -2.17 5.65 -1.59
N LEU A 14 -1.67 5.59 -0.37
CA LEU A 14 -0.28 5.89 -0.10
C LEU A 14 0.34 4.65 0.51
N LEU A 15 1.39 4.15 -0.12
CA LEU A 15 2.12 2.99 0.39
C LEU A 15 3.40 3.49 1.02
N VAL A 16 3.64 3.10 2.26
CA VAL A 16 4.82 3.52 2.98
C VAL A 16 5.65 2.30 3.36
N PHE A 17 6.94 2.51 3.51
CA PHE A 17 7.86 1.41 3.79
C PHE A 17 8.26 1.37 5.26
N GLY A 18 8.38 2.49 5.92
CA GLY A 18 8.83 2.54 7.30
C GLY A 18 7.84 3.23 8.22
N PRO A 19 7.90 2.93 9.51
CA PRO A 19 6.92 3.48 10.45
C PRO A 19 7.03 4.99 10.59
N GLU A 20 8.21 5.55 10.42
CA GLU A 20 8.38 6.98 10.57
C GLU A 20 7.67 7.73 9.46
N HIS A 21 7.59 7.16 8.27
CA HIS A 21 6.87 7.80 7.18
C HIS A 21 5.38 7.81 7.47
N ARG A 22 4.86 6.71 7.99
CA ARG A 22 3.46 6.64 8.35
C ARG A 22 3.14 7.65 9.44
N GLU A 23 3.99 7.71 10.46
CA GLU A 23 3.75 8.62 11.56
C GLU A 23 3.79 10.08 11.10
N TRP A 24 4.71 10.40 10.22
CA TRP A 24 4.81 11.75 9.71
C TRP A 24 3.55 12.15 8.94
N ILE A 25 3.06 11.24 8.09
CA ILE A 25 1.87 11.52 7.31
C ILE A 25 0.66 11.69 8.21
N LEU A 26 0.49 10.78 9.16
CA LEU A 26 -0.71 10.81 10.00
C LEU A 26 -0.69 11.98 10.98
N ALA A 27 0.51 12.41 11.41
CA ALA A 27 0.59 13.56 12.30
C ALA A 27 0.18 14.84 11.58
N GLY A 28 0.56 14.99 10.32
CA GLY A 28 0.22 16.17 9.57
C GLY A 28 -1.09 16.09 8.82
N HIS A 29 -1.55 14.87 8.54
CA HIS A 29 -2.72 14.66 7.70
C HIS A 29 -3.53 13.49 8.22
N PRO A 30 -4.12 13.62 9.41
CA PRO A 30 -4.86 12.49 9.99
C PRO A 30 -6.04 12.04 9.15
N GLU A 31 -6.53 12.91 8.29
CA GLU A 31 -7.63 12.54 7.40
C GLU A 31 -7.19 11.49 6.38
N SER A 32 -5.89 11.25 6.23
CA SER A 32 -5.40 10.26 5.27
C SER A 32 -5.33 8.85 5.86
N SER A 33 -5.71 8.67 7.11
CA SER A 33 -5.50 7.39 7.80
C SER A 33 -6.11 6.21 7.07
N GLU A 34 -7.18 6.41 6.31
CA GLU A 34 -7.84 5.32 5.63
C GLU A 34 -7.22 5.03 4.26
N ARG A 35 -6.17 5.75 3.90
CA ARG A 35 -5.52 5.58 2.62
C ARG A 35 -4.04 5.23 2.73
N VAL A 36 -3.50 5.21 3.95
CA VAL A 36 -2.09 4.96 4.16
C VAL A 36 -1.90 3.51 4.56
N LEU A 37 -1.14 2.78 3.78
CA LEU A 37 -0.88 1.37 4.04
C LEU A 37 0.62 1.13 4.04
N ALA A 38 1.10 0.29 4.94
CA ALA A 38 2.47 -0.19 4.83
C ALA A 38 2.52 -1.20 3.70
N LEU A 39 3.59 -1.19 2.94
CA LEU A 39 3.70 -2.10 1.80
C LEU A 39 3.55 -3.55 2.26
N GLY A 40 4.22 -3.93 3.34
CA GLY A 40 4.09 -5.31 3.86
C GLY A 40 2.71 -5.62 4.39
N GLN A 41 2.01 -4.61 4.92
CA GLN A 41 0.64 -4.78 5.37
C GLN A 41 -0.26 -5.17 4.20
N ALA A 42 -0.14 -4.46 3.08
CA ALA A 42 -0.92 -4.77 1.91
C ALA A 42 -0.55 -6.15 1.37
N GLY A 43 0.74 -6.46 1.30
CA GLY A 43 1.17 -7.76 0.81
C GLY A 43 0.66 -8.90 1.66
N ALA A 44 0.67 -8.73 2.99
CA ALA A 44 0.21 -9.77 3.88
C ALA A 44 -1.26 -10.11 3.64
N VAL A 45 -2.09 -9.10 3.44
CA VAL A 45 -3.51 -9.35 3.18
C VAL A 45 -3.72 -9.94 1.80
N LEU A 46 -3.02 -9.40 0.80
CA LEU A 46 -3.21 -9.89 -0.57
C LEU A 46 -2.75 -11.33 -0.72
N SER A 47 -1.75 -11.74 0.05
CA SER A 47 -1.27 -13.12 -0.03
C SER A 47 -2.31 -14.13 0.46
N LEU A 48 -3.31 -13.66 1.19
CA LEU A 48 -4.35 -14.54 1.70
C LEU A 48 -5.49 -14.72 0.72
N LEU A 49 -5.51 -13.98 -0.36
CA LEU A 49 -6.58 -14.15 -1.35
C LEU A 49 -6.40 -15.49 -2.05
N PRO A 50 -7.50 -16.15 -2.39
CA PRO A 50 -7.39 -17.40 -3.15
C PRO A 50 -6.69 -17.17 -4.47
N HIS A 51 -6.07 -18.22 -4.98
CA HIS A 51 -5.35 -18.12 -6.23
C HIS A 51 -6.29 -17.67 -7.34
N GLY A 52 -5.85 -16.70 -8.12
CA GLY A 52 -6.66 -16.20 -9.23
C GLY A 52 -7.67 -15.14 -8.88
N VAL A 53 -7.82 -14.84 -7.59
CA VAL A 53 -8.76 -13.80 -7.17
C VAL A 53 -8.06 -12.45 -7.14
N THR A 54 -8.71 -11.45 -7.70
CA THR A 54 -8.19 -10.08 -7.64
C THR A 54 -9.24 -9.17 -7.03
N ILE A 55 -8.81 -8.05 -6.52
CA ILE A 55 -9.70 -7.02 -6.03
C ILE A 55 -9.46 -5.75 -6.81
N PRO A 56 -10.45 -4.89 -6.98
CA PRO A 56 -10.23 -3.63 -7.68
C PRO A 56 -9.37 -2.70 -6.84
N TRP A 57 -8.58 -1.87 -7.52
CA TRP A 57 -7.64 -1.00 -6.82
C TRP A 57 -8.32 -0.07 -5.83
N TRP A 58 -9.52 0.38 -6.12
CA TRP A 58 -10.19 1.33 -5.24
C TRP A 58 -10.71 0.66 -3.96
N SER A 59 -10.72 -0.65 -3.89
CA SER A 59 -11.11 -1.34 -2.66
C SER A 59 -9.89 -1.80 -1.88
N LEU A 60 -8.68 -1.51 -2.34
CA LEU A 60 -7.47 -2.04 -1.71
C LEU A 60 -7.35 -1.60 -0.26
N ALA A 61 -7.45 -0.30 -0.01
CA ALA A 61 -7.28 0.20 1.34
C ALA A 61 -8.33 -0.36 2.28
N GLU A 62 -9.58 -0.39 1.84
CA GLU A 62 -10.64 -0.91 2.67
C GLU A 62 -10.44 -2.39 2.97
N THR A 63 -10.06 -3.16 1.96
CA THR A 63 -9.85 -4.59 2.12
C THR A 63 -8.70 -4.87 3.09
N VAL A 64 -7.61 -4.13 2.95
CA VAL A 64 -6.45 -4.34 3.80
C VAL A 64 -6.76 -3.95 5.23
N LEU A 65 -7.34 -2.77 5.42
CA LEU A 65 -7.58 -2.27 6.78
C LEU A 65 -8.65 -3.07 7.50
N ALA A 66 -9.57 -3.71 6.78
CA ALA A 66 -10.57 -4.55 7.41
C ALA A 66 -9.94 -5.78 8.06
N ARG A 67 -8.83 -6.28 7.51
CA ARG A 67 -8.20 -7.47 8.03
C ARG A 67 -6.95 -7.19 8.84
N ARG A 68 -6.30 -6.07 8.60
CA ARG A 68 -5.04 -5.75 9.26
C ARG A 68 -5.05 -4.24 9.48
N PRO A 69 -5.83 -3.78 10.45
CA PRO A 69 -6.08 -2.33 10.61
C PRO A 69 -4.85 -1.52 10.99
N VAL A 70 -3.85 -2.18 11.56
CA VAL A 70 -2.63 -1.49 11.95
C VAL A 70 -1.46 -2.31 11.43
N PRO A 71 -0.43 -1.70 10.85
CA PRO A 71 0.72 -2.45 10.40
C PRO A 71 1.39 -3.16 11.57
N ARG A 72 1.89 -4.36 11.34
CA ARG A 72 2.62 -5.13 12.34
C ARG A 72 4.11 -4.94 12.13
N PRO A 73 4.93 -5.27 13.11
CA PRO A 73 6.37 -5.06 12.96
C PRO A 73 6.95 -5.70 11.70
N GLU A 74 6.44 -6.86 11.32
CA GLU A 74 6.97 -7.54 10.15
C GLU A 74 6.51 -6.92 8.83
N ASP A 75 5.59 -5.96 8.88
CA ASP A 75 5.09 -5.31 7.67
C ASP A 75 6.01 -4.20 7.19
N TRP A 76 6.94 -3.77 8.04
CA TRP A 76 7.82 -2.67 7.68
C TRP A 76 9.00 -3.20 6.86
N ILE A 77 9.41 -2.41 5.89
CA ILE A 77 10.57 -2.75 5.06
C ILE A 77 11.77 -2.08 5.68
N ASP A 78 12.77 -2.86 6.04
CA ASP A 78 13.97 -2.31 6.66
C ASP A 78 14.76 -1.46 5.70
N ASP A 79 15.35 -0.39 6.21
CA ASP A 79 16.26 0.43 5.44
C ASP A 79 17.63 -0.26 5.47
N PRO A 80 18.15 -0.69 4.34
CA PRO A 80 19.40 -1.42 4.32
C PRO A 80 20.63 -0.53 4.33
N TYR A 81 20.46 0.77 4.43
CA TYR A 81 21.57 1.70 4.31
C TYR A 81 22.63 1.37 5.35
N GLY A 82 23.86 1.20 4.89
CA GLY A 82 24.96 0.94 5.80
C GLY A 82 25.05 -0.47 6.32
N ARG A 83 24.18 -1.37 5.87
CA ARG A 83 24.15 -2.73 6.42
C ARG A 83 24.63 -3.78 5.43
N GLY A 84 25.21 -3.36 4.32
CA GLY A 84 25.86 -4.27 3.41
C GLY A 84 24.99 -4.78 2.32
N GLU A 85 25.62 -5.50 1.41
CA GLU A 85 24.97 -5.96 0.21
C GLU A 85 23.91 -7.00 0.49
N HIS A 86 24.15 -7.85 1.48
CA HIS A 86 23.20 -8.91 1.81
C HIS A 86 21.89 -8.28 2.32
N ALA A 87 21.98 -7.27 3.18
CA ALA A 87 20.79 -6.61 3.68
C ALA A 87 20.06 -5.90 2.55
N ALA A 88 20.81 -5.33 1.61
CA ALA A 88 20.19 -4.66 0.48
C ALA A 88 19.43 -5.64 -0.39
N ARG A 89 19.97 -6.85 -0.57
CA ARG A 89 19.26 -7.84 -1.38
C ARG A 89 18.00 -8.34 -0.70
N ILE A 90 18.04 -8.52 0.61
CA ILE A 90 16.87 -8.97 1.35
C ILE A 90 15.77 -7.90 1.24
N THR A 91 16.13 -6.65 1.41
CA THR A 91 15.16 -5.56 1.29
C THR A 91 14.58 -5.48 -0.12
N ALA A 92 15.45 -5.59 -1.12
CA ALA A 92 14.97 -5.54 -2.51
C ALA A 92 14.04 -6.69 -2.81
N GLN A 93 14.31 -7.88 -2.26
CA GLN A 93 13.45 -9.02 -2.48
C GLN A 93 12.09 -8.82 -1.80
N ALA A 94 12.09 -8.26 -0.59
CA ALA A 94 10.84 -8.01 0.11
C ALA A 94 9.98 -7.01 -0.66
N ILE A 95 10.59 -5.97 -1.20
CA ILE A 95 9.86 -4.99 -1.99
C ILE A 95 9.31 -5.65 -3.25
N THR A 96 10.15 -6.43 -3.94
CA THR A 96 9.73 -7.09 -5.18
C THR A 96 8.57 -8.05 -4.93
N ASP A 97 8.64 -8.82 -3.85
CA ASP A 97 7.59 -9.78 -3.54
C ASP A 97 6.27 -9.07 -3.27
N ASN A 98 6.30 -7.99 -2.52
CA ASN A 98 5.08 -7.27 -2.19
C ASN A 98 4.52 -6.54 -3.41
N LEU A 99 5.39 -5.98 -4.24
CA LEU A 99 4.91 -5.34 -5.46
C LEU A 99 4.34 -6.39 -6.42
N GLY A 100 4.88 -7.58 -6.42
CA GLY A 100 4.33 -8.67 -7.22
C GLY A 100 2.93 -9.03 -6.79
N LEU A 101 2.65 -9.03 -5.48
CA LEU A 101 1.31 -9.29 -5.00
C LEU A 101 0.36 -8.18 -5.42
N LEU A 102 0.82 -6.93 -5.36
CA LEU A 102 -0.02 -5.83 -5.82
C LEU A 102 -0.32 -5.95 -7.30
N ALA A 103 0.65 -6.35 -8.10
CA ALA A 103 0.43 -6.51 -9.53
C ALA A 103 -0.51 -7.66 -9.83
N ASP A 104 -0.39 -8.77 -9.10
CA ASP A 104 -1.17 -9.96 -9.37
C ASP A 104 -2.55 -9.95 -8.78
N ARG A 105 -2.71 -9.35 -7.62
CA ARG A 105 -3.96 -9.50 -6.87
C ARG A 105 -4.84 -8.27 -6.89
N VAL A 106 -4.41 -7.22 -7.55
CA VAL A 106 -5.19 -5.98 -7.62
C VAL A 106 -5.43 -5.66 -9.09
N SER A 107 -6.66 -5.34 -9.42
CA SER A 107 -7.00 -4.90 -10.76
C SER A 107 -6.84 -3.40 -10.82
N TRP A 108 -5.89 -2.95 -11.61
CA TRP A 108 -5.54 -1.54 -11.68
C TRP A 108 -6.14 -0.81 -12.88
N ASP A 109 -6.75 -1.56 -13.81
CA ASP A 109 -7.28 -0.89 -14.98
C ASP A 109 -8.65 -0.35 -14.68
N GLY A 110 -9.12 0.42 -15.49
CA GLY A 110 -10.40 0.97 -15.40
C GLY A 110 -10.42 2.06 -14.51
N ARG A 111 -11.43 2.54 -14.39
CA ARG A 111 -11.63 3.44 -13.64
C ARG A 111 -12.51 3.17 -12.83
N ALA A 112 -12.63 2.80 -12.17
CA ALA A 112 -13.52 2.46 -11.43
C ALA A 112 -14.10 3.47 -10.73
N GLU A 113 -15.23 3.68 -10.74
CA GLU A 113 -15.85 4.55 -10.05
C GLU A 113 -16.44 3.88 -8.96
N PRO A 114 -15.97 3.86 -7.85
CA PRO A 114 -16.49 3.11 -6.77
C PRO A 114 -17.88 3.49 -6.45
N SER A 115 -18.27 4.63 -6.75
CA SER A 115 -19.57 5.03 -6.40
C SER A 115 -20.49 4.62 -7.39
N GLY A 116 -20.08 4.05 -8.26
CA GLY A 116 -20.94 3.70 -9.17
C GLY A 116 -21.36 4.73 -9.90
N LEU A 117 -20.79 5.66 -9.85
CA LEU A 117 -21.18 6.63 -10.46
C LEU A 117 -21.26 6.39 -11.60
N SER A 118 -21.33 5.81 -11.92
CA SER A 118 -21.51 5.64 -12.95
C SER A 118 -20.95 6.09 -13.80
N SER A 119 -20.21 5.94 -13.77
CA SER A 119 -19.57 6.41 -14.62
C SER A 119 -19.80 5.88 -15.77
N PRO A 120 -19.72 6.43 -16.68
CA PRO A 120 -19.99 6.01 -17.90
C PRO A 120 -18.98 5.14 -18.31
N PRO A 121 -19.28 4.37 -19.09
CA PRO A 121 -18.40 3.49 -19.55
C PRO A 121 -17.46 4.24 -20.21
N ARG A 122 -16.44 3.96 -20.21
CA ARG A 122 -15.58 4.65 -20.81
C ARG A 122 -15.29 4.14 -21.94
#